data_5d9274aea03327e46038602a8279e80f
#
_entry.id   5d9274aea03327e46038602a8279e80f
#
_cell.length_a   1.000
_cell.length_b   1.000
_cell.length_c   1.000
_cell.angle_alpha   90.00
_cell.angle_beta   90.00
_cell.angle_gamma   90.00
#
_symmetry.space_group_name_H-M   'P 1'
#
loop_
_entity.id
_entity.type
_entity.pdbx_description
1 polymer ?
#
loop_
_entity_poly.entity_id
_entity_poly.type
_entity_poly.pdbx_seq_one_letter_code
_entity_poly.pdbx_strand_id
1 'polypeptide(L)'
;MRLWSWQLLPYLSDLQFKGQLREITAIMRDWRDKETTNHLLINRVMDYPKGDLTSYFLLYDIEYGNRYHKQHCELATEFVNFSKGDHFTVEPFKGWHNKEYLRVCMANLYEKHFFGIGKSRITDEEWQRLCDGYKTITGEEYKI
;
A
#
# COMPACT_ATOMS: atom_id res chain seq x y z
N MET A 1 7.07 9.46 2.70
CA MET A 1 5.81 8.81 2.31
C MET A 1 6.08 7.70 1.32
N ARG A 2 5.33 6.61 1.38
CA ARG A 2 5.54 5.46 0.52
C ARG A 2 4.22 4.75 0.24
N LEU A 3 4.04 4.33 -1.01
CA LEU A 3 2.94 3.42 -1.36
C LEU A 3 3.50 1.99 -1.25
N TRP A 4 3.15 1.31 -0.17
CA TRP A 4 3.63 -0.06 0.08
C TRP A 4 3.14 -0.99 -1.03
N SER A 5 3.96 -1.99 -1.39
CA SER A 5 3.52 -3.02 -2.33
C SER A 5 2.15 -3.56 -1.88
N TRP A 6 1.20 -3.67 -2.82
CA TRP A 6 -0.13 -4.18 -2.48
C TRP A 6 -0.09 -5.58 -1.89
N GLN A 7 0.95 -6.35 -2.21
CA GLN A 7 1.12 -7.70 -1.70
C GLN A 7 1.39 -7.72 -0.19
N LEU A 8 1.93 -6.64 0.36
CA LEU A 8 2.23 -6.54 1.79
C LEU A 8 1.05 -6.04 2.63
N LEU A 9 -0.01 -5.54 2.01
CA LEU A 9 -1.13 -4.95 2.76
C LEU A 9 -1.66 -5.86 3.88
N PRO A 10 -1.83 -7.19 3.67
CA PRO A 10 -2.31 -8.05 4.75
C PRO A 10 -1.32 -8.22 5.91
N TYR A 11 -0.06 -7.90 5.71
CA TYR A 11 1.01 -8.18 6.67
C TYR A 11 1.57 -6.93 7.36
N LEU A 12 1.15 -5.74 6.94
CA LEU A 12 1.61 -4.49 7.53
C LEU A 12 1.14 -4.38 8.99
N SER A 13 1.99 -3.78 9.83
CA SER A 13 1.58 -3.43 11.19
C SER A 13 0.45 -2.40 11.14
N ASP A 14 -0.36 -2.32 12.21
CA ASP A 14 -1.52 -1.42 12.22
C ASP A 14 -1.16 0.03 11.94
N LEU A 15 -0.05 0.50 12.47
CA LEU A 15 0.37 1.89 12.27
C LEU A 15 0.65 2.19 10.80
N GLN A 16 1.45 1.35 10.14
CA GLN A 16 1.76 1.51 8.72
C GLN A 16 0.51 1.30 7.86
N PHE A 17 -0.31 0.33 8.23
CA PHE A 17 -1.53 0.02 7.49
C PHE A 17 -2.52 1.19 7.55
N LYS A 18 -2.81 1.71 8.74
CA LYS A 18 -3.74 2.84 8.88
C LYS A 18 -3.21 4.10 8.21
N GLY A 19 -1.91 4.35 8.32
CA GLY A 19 -1.28 5.48 7.64
C GLY A 19 -1.44 5.44 6.13
N GLN A 20 -1.48 4.24 5.55
CA GLN A 20 -1.60 4.08 4.10
C GLN A 20 -2.93 4.63 3.56
N LEU A 21 -4.01 4.55 4.31
CA LEU A 21 -5.30 5.10 3.86
C LEU A 21 -5.21 6.59 3.59
N ARG A 22 -4.58 7.33 4.49
CA ARG A 22 -4.37 8.78 4.33
C ARG A 22 -3.54 9.08 3.09
N GLU A 23 -2.49 8.28 2.87
CA GLU A 23 -1.61 8.40 1.71
C GLU A 23 -2.35 8.16 0.40
N ILE A 24 -3.07 7.05 0.30
CA ILE A 24 -3.82 6.70 -0.91
C ILE A 24 -4.85 7.77 -1.24
N THR A 25 -5.57 8.23 -0.22
CA THR A 25 -6.61 9.24 -0.39
C THR A 25 -6.02 10.57 -0.86
N ALA A 26 -4.89 10.98 -0.30
CA ALA A 26 -4.19 12.19 -0.71
C ALA A 26 -3.72 12.11 -2.16
N ILE A 27 -3.17 10.96 -2.57
CA ILE A 27 -2.73 10.74 -3.95
C ILE A 27 -3.92 10.87 -4.90
N MET A 28 -5.03 10.22 -4.60
CA MET A 28 -6.22 10.25 -5.46
C MET A 28 -6.76 11.67 -5.61
N ARG A 29 -6.89 12.39 -4.51
CA ARG A 29 -7.46 13.76 -4.53
C ARG A 29 -6.53 14.74 -5.22
N ASP A 30 -5.22 14.64 -5.00
CA ASP A 30 -4.23 15.48 -5.70
C ASP A 30 -4.27 15.19 -7.21
N TRP A 31 -4.28 13.93 -7.60
CA TRP A 31 -4.36 13.57 -9.01
C TRP A 31 -5.64 14.09 -9.65
N ARG A 32 -6.79 13.91 -8.98
CA ARG A 32 -8.09 14.37 -9.48
C ARG A 32 -8.15 15.89 -9.59
N ASP A 33 -7.69 16.61 -8.56
CA ASP A 33 -7.94 18.04 -8.42
C ASP A 33 -6.82 18.90 -9.00
N LYS A 34 -5.58 18.41 -9.01
CA LYS A 34 -4.39 19.15 -9.44
C LYS A 34 -3.65 18.51 -10.59
N GLU A 35 -4.08 17.34 -11.04
CA GLU A 35 -3.44 16.54 -12.08
C GLU A 35 -1.98 16.19 -11.79
N THR A 36 -1.60 16.22 -10.51
CA THR A 36 -0.28 15.85 -10.02
C THR A 36 -0.38 15.36 -8.58
N THR A 37 0.69 14.80 -8.05
CA THR A 37 0.77 14.47 -6.63
C THR A 37 1.83 15.32 -5.96
N ASN A 38 1.69 15.59 -4.66
CA ASN A 38 2.67 16.35 -3.89
C ASN A 38 3.88 15.51 -3.47
N HIS A 39 3.92 14.24 -3.85
CA HIS A 39 4.92 13.29 -3.36
C HIS A 39 5.74 12.74 -4.53
N LEU A 40 6.91 13.30 -4.75
CA LEU A 40 7.79 12.93 -5.86
C LEU A 40 8.07 11.42 -5.91
N LEU A 41 8.21 10.77 -4.74
CA LEU A 41 8.51 9.34 -4.69
C LEU A 41 7.35 8.46 -5.15
N ILE A 42 6.13 8.99 -5.15
CA ILE A 42 4.94 8.23 -5.55
C ILE A 42 4.24 8.80 -6.79
N ASN A 43 4.83 9.81 -7.44
CA ASN A 43 4.31 10.32 -8.72
C ASN A 43 4.25 9.23 -9.79
N ARG A 44 4.96 8.14 -9.58
CA ARG A 44 4.93 7.00 -10.48
C ARG A 44 3.54 6.39 -10.64
N VAL A 45 2.62 6.61 -9.69
CA VAL A 45 1.24 6.13 -9.85
C VAL A 45 0.59 6.72 -11.10
N MET A 46 0.98 7.92 -11.50
CA MET A 46 0.42 8.60 -12.66
C MET A 46 0.88 8.01 -14.00
N ASP A 47 1.87 7.13 -13.98
CA ASP A 47 2.29 6.37 -15.16
C ASP A 47 1.33 5.21 -15.47
N TYR A 48 0.36 4.97 -14.57
CA TYR A 48 -0.60 3.87 -14.66
C TYR A 48 -2.01 4.41 -14.82
N PRO A 49 -2.94 3.58 -15.31
CA PRO A 49 -4.35 3.99 -15.36
C PRO A 49 -4.89 4.31 -13.96
N LYS A 50 -5.81 5.25 -13.89
CA LYS A 50 -6.46 5.61 -12.61
C LYS A 50 -7.11 4.40 -11.93
N GLY A 51 -7.59 3.45 -12.73
CA GLY A 51 -8.17 2.20 -12.23
C GLY A 51 -7.23 1.37 -11.38
N ASP A 52 -5.91 1.50 -11.59
CA ASP A 52 -4.92 0.80 -10.76
C ASP A 52 -4.92 1.35 -9.33
N LEU A 53 -5.02 2.67 -9.17
CA LEU A 53 -5.09 3.27 -7.84
C LEU A 53 -6.39 2.88 -7.12
N THR A 54 -7.51 2.89 -7.83
CA THR A 54 -8.78 2.41 -7.27
C THR A 54 -8.69 0.94 -6.89
N SER A 55 -8.08 0.11 -7.74
CA SER A 55 -7.88 -1.32 -7.45
C SER A 55 -7.02 -1.51 -6.19
N TYR A 56 -5.97 -0.71 -6.04
CA TYR A 56 -5.15 -0.72 -4.82
C TYR A 56 -5.99 -0.37 -3.59
N PHE A 57 -6.81 0.68 -3.68
CA PHE A 57 -7.70 1.05 -2.58
C PHE A 57 -8.68 -0.07 -2.23
N LEU A 58 -9.24 -0.74 -3.23
CA LEU A 58 -10.20 -1.82 -2.98
C LEU A 58 -9.53 -3.00 -2.27
N LEU A 59 -8.29 -3.35 -2.64
CA LEU A 59 -7.51 -4.37 -1.91
C LEU A 59 -7.24 -3.93 -0.48
N TYR A 60 -6.90 -2.66 -0.29
CA TYR A 60 -6.71 -2.08 1.03
C TYR A 60 -7.97 -2.21 1.88
N ASP A 61 -9.13 -1.85 1.30
CA ASP A 61 -10.38 -1.82 2.04
C ASP A 61 -10.89 -3.22 2.40
N ILE A 62 -10.58 -4.22 1.59
CA ILE A 62 -10.84 -5.63 1.92
C ILE A 62 -10.07 -6.00 3.20
N GLU A 63 -8.79 -5.69 3.26
CA GLU A 63 -7.99 -5.98 4.45
C GLU A 63 -8.45 -5.15 5.65
N TYR A 64 -8.85 -3.90 5.43
CA TYR A 64 -9.40 -3.05 6.49
C TYR A 64 -10.66 -3.69 7.09
N GLY A 65 -11.55 -4.19 6.24
CA GLY A 65 -12.74 -4.92 6.67
C GLY A 65 -12.41 -6.17 7.47
N ASN A 66 -11.38 -6.91 7.06
CA ASN A 66 -10.93 -8.11 7.77
C ASN A 66 -10.39 -7.77 9.16
N ARG A 67 -9.68 -6.65 9.30
CA ARG A 67 -9.06 -6.27 10.58
C ARG A 67 -10.03 -5.58 11.54
N TYR A 68 -10.84 -4.65 11.01
CA TYR A 68 -11.61 -3.70 11.85
C TYR A 68 -13.11 -3.83 11.71
N HIS A 69 -13.58 -4.74 10.86
CA HIS A 69 -15.02 -5.00 10.61
C HIS A 69 -15.77 -3.75 10.14
N LYS A 70 -15.09 -2.90 9.36
CA LYS A 70 -15.65 -1.68 8.76
C LYS A 70 -15.16 -1.56 7.34
N GLN A 71 -15.93 -0.86 6.51
CA GLN A 71 -15.55 -0.53 5.14
C GLN A 71 -15.79 0.96 4.88
N HIS A 72 -15.04 1.52 3.94
CA HIS A 72 -15.12 2.94 3.59
C HIS A 72 -15.99 3.11 2.34
N CYS A 73 -17.30 2.93 2.46
CA CYS A 73 -18.22 2.93 1.31
C CYS A 73 -18.24 4.27 0.57
N GLU A 74 -18.27 5.38 1.28
CA GLU A 74 -18.26 6.71 0.65
C GLU A 74 -16.94 6.98 -0.08
N LEU A 75 -15.82 6.61 0.54
CA LEU A 75 -14.51 6.76 -0.06
C LEU A 75 -14.35 5.83 -1.26
N ALA A 76 -14.89 4.62 -1.21
CA ALA A 76 -14.90 3.69 -2.33
C ALA A 76 -15.64 4.30 -3.53
N THR A 77 -16.79 4.94 -3.28
CA THR A 77 -17.53 5.65 -4.33
C THR A 77 -16.70 6.79 -4.93
N GLU A 78 -16.00 7.52 -4.08
CA GLU A 78 -15.12 8.61 -4.53
C GLU A 78 -14.01 8.08 -5.44
N PHE A 79 -13.36 6.97 -5.07
CA PHE A 79 -12.33 6.34 -5.91
C PHE A 79 -12.88 5.82 -7.23
N VAL A 80 -14.03 5.18 -7.20
CA VAL A 80 -14.68 4.65 -8.41
C VAL A 80 -15.01 5.80 -9.36
N ASN A 81 -15.55 6.89 -8.84
CA ASN A 81 -15.86 8.08 -9.67
C ASN A 81 -14.58 8.71 -10.24
N PHE A 82 -13.50 8.75 -9.45
CA PHE A 82 -12.21 9.25 -9.91
C PHE A 82 -11.68 8.46 -11.11
N SER A 83 -11.82 7.14 -11.08
CA SER A 83 -11.29 6.24 -12.11
C SER A 83 -12.34 5.81 -13.13
N LYS A 84 -13.46 6.52 -13.23
CA LYS A 84 -14.57 6.15 -14.10
C LYS A 84 -14.09 5.93 -15.54
N GLY A 85 -14.43 4.77 -16.08
CA GLY A 85 -14.05 4.38 -17.43
C GLY A 85 -12.80 3.52 -17.53
N ASP A 86 -12.02 3.41 -16.45
CA ASP A 86 -10.84 2.55 -16.42
C ASP A 86 -11.22 1.14 -15.96
N HIS A 87 -10.37 0.18 -16.31
CA HIS A 87 -10.50 -1.20 -15.85
C HIS A 87 -9.90 -1.37 -14.47
N PHE A 88 -10.50 -2.23 -13.65
CA PHE A 88 -9.94 -2.65 -12.39
C PHE A 88 -9.09 -3.89 -12.59
N THR A 89 -8.14 -4.11 -11.68
CA THR A 89 -7.22 -5.23 -11.74
C THR A 89 -6.98 -5.83 -10.35
N VAL A 90 -6.65 -7.10 -10.29
CA VAL A 90 -6.25 -7.74 -9.03
C VAL A 90 -4.76 -7.58 -8.76
N GLU A 91 -4.00 -7.06 -9.72
CA GLU A 91 -2.56 -6.79 -9.61
C GLU A 91 -2.25 -5.36 -10.02
N PRO A 92 -2.62 -4.36 -9.17
CA PRO A 92 -2.36 -2.96 -9.51
C PRO A 92 -0.87 -2.67 -9.62
N PHE A 93 -0.51 -1.74 -10.51
CA PHE A 93 0.85 -1.28 -10.71
C PHE A 93 1.80 -2.39 -11.17
N LYS A 94 1.34 -3.23 -12.09
CA LYS A 94 2.15 -4.30 -12.67
C LYS A 94 3.39 -3.71 -13.33
N GLY A 95 4.56 -4.30 -13.03
CA GLY A 95 5.84 -3.78 -13.49
C GLY A 95 6.52 -2.83 -12.50
N TRP A 96 5.76 -2.25 -11.58
CA TRP A 96 6.30 -1.48 -10.47
C TRP A 96 6.19 -2.28 -9.15
N HIS A 97 4.98 -2.73 -8.79
CA HIS A 97 4.76 -3.56 -7.60
C HIS A 97 5.14 -5.01 -7.91
N ASN A 98 6.40 -5.23 -8.15
CA ASN A 98 7.00 -6.53 -8.46
C ASN A 98 7.87 -7.03 -7.30
N LYS A 99 8.59 -8.13 -7.50
CA LYS A 99 9.45 -8.70 -6.46
C LYS A 99 10.56 -7.73 -6.01
N GLU A 100 11.13 -6.97 -6.93
CA GLU A 100 12.17 -5.99 -6.59
C GLU A 100 11.60 -4.88 -5.70
N TYR A 101 10.45 -4.35 -6.05
CA TYR A 101 9.80 -3.33 -5.23
C TYR A 101 9.36 -3.88 -3.87
N LEU A 102 8.91 -5.13 -3.85
CA LEU A 102 8.60 -5.81 -2.59
C LEU A 102 9.82 -5.83 -1.67
N ARG A 103 11.00 -6.14 -2.21
CA ARG A 103 12.25 -6.11 -1.44
C ARG A 103 12.59 -4.70 -0.95
N VAL A 104 12.38 -3.70 -1.77
CA VAL A 104 12.57 -2.29 -1.37
C VAL A 104 11.65 -1.94 -0.20
N CYS A 105 10.39 -2.33 -0.26
CA CYS A 105 9.44 -2.12 0.83
C CYS A 105 9.91 -2.82 2.11
N MET A 106 10.35 -4.08 2.01
CA MET A 106 10.86 -4.83 3.16
C MET A 106 12.08 -4.15 3.79
N ALA A 107 13.00 -3.64 2.97
CA ALA A 107 14.18 -2.93 3.47
C ALA A 107 13.79 -1.68 4.26
N ASN A 108 12.80 -0.92 3.77
CA ASN A 108 12.30 0.26 4.48
C ASN A 108 11.59 -0.10 5.78
N LEU A 109 10.83 -1.19 5.77
CA LEU A 109 10.17 -1.68 6.98
C LEU A 109 11.20 -2.20 8.00
N TYR A 110 12.27 -2.82 7.52
CA TYR A 110 13.36 -3.25 8.39
C TYR A 110 14.01 -2.07 9.10
N GLU A 111 14.22 -0.96 8.42
CA GLU A 111 14.73 0.26 9.05
C GLU A 111 13.84 0.73 10.18
N LYS A 112 12.52 0.69 9.99
CA LYS A 112 11.56 1.04 11.03
C LYS A 112 11.58 0.06 12.19
N HIS A 113 11.92 -1.19 11.94
CA HIS A 113 12.08 -2.20 12.98
C HIS A 113 13.38 -1.99 13.75
N PHE A 114 14.50 -1.86 13.05
CA PHE A 114 15.82 -1.84 13.66
C PHE A 114 16.16 -0.47 14.28
N PHE A 115 15.86 0.63 13.57
CA PHE A 115 16.18 2.00 14.00
C PHE A 115 14.99 2.76 14.57
N GLY A 116 13.79 2.22 14.50
CA GLY A 116 12.59 2.90 14.97
C GLY A 116 12.58 3.10 16.47
N ILE A 117 11.96 4.20 16.92
CA ILE A 117 11.85 4.58 18.33
C ILE A 117 10.38 4.84 18.65
N GLY A 118 9.95 4.41 19.84
CA GLY A 118 8.61 4.66 20.34
C GLY A 118 7.52 3.97 19.53
N LYS A 119 6.40 4.69 19.32
CA LYS A 119 5.21 4.12 18.67
C LYS A 119 5.40 3.82 17.18
N SER A 120 6.35 4.48 16.53
CA SER A 120 6.63 4.26 15.11
C SER A 120 7.48 3.02 14.83
N ARG A 121 8.05 2.44 15.88
CA ARG A 121 8.90 1.26 15.74
C ARG A 121 8.05 0.04 15.41
N ILE A 122 8.49 -0.72 14.43
CA ILE A 122 7.94 -2.05 14.15
C ILE A 122 8.51 -3.02 15.18
N THR A 123 7.64 -3.72 15.91
CA THR A 123 8.05 -4.68 16.93
C THR A 123 8.66 -5.94 16.31
N ASP A 124 9.31 -6.75 17.14
CA ASP A 124 9.87 -8.03 16.69
C ASP A 124 8.78 -8.94 16.10
N GLU A 125 7.61 -8.96 16.74
CA GLU A 125 6.47 -9.77 16.28
C GLU A 125 5.92 -9.26 14.95
N GLU A 126 5.78 -7.94 14.81
CA GLU A 126 5.33 -7.32 13.56
C GLU A 126 6.32 -7.56 12.43
N TRP A 127 7.62 -7.48 12.72
CA TRP A 127 8.65 -7.77 11.73
C TRP A 127 8.62 -9.24 11.30
N GLN A 128 8.43 -10.16 12.25
CA GLN A 128 8.30 -11.58 11.92
C GLN A 128 7.10 -11.82 11.01
N ARG A 129 5.98 -11.16 11.27
CA ARG A 129 4.78 -11.26 10.42
C ARG A 129 5.06 -10.78 8.98
N LEU A 130 5.83 -9.70 8.83
CA LEU A 130 6.25 -9.23 7.51
C LEU A 130 7.15 -10.24 6.80
N CYS A 131 8.09 -10.85 7.52
CA CYS A 131 8.96 -11.88 6.96
C CYS A 131 8.17 -13.12 6.55
N ASP A 132 7.21 -13.54 7.36
CA ASP A 132 6.33 -14.67 7.02
C ASP A 132 5.48 -14.33 5.79
N GLY A 133 4.99 -13.11 5.70
CA GLY A 133 4.27 -12.63 4.52
C GLY A 133 5.12 -12.64 3.27
N TYR A 134 6.34 -12.16 3.36
CA TYR A 134 7.30 -12.19 2.26
C TYR A 134 7.53 -13.63 1.76
N LYS A 135 7.70 -14.56 2.68
CA LYS A 135 7.87 -15.98 2.33
C LYS A 135 6.62 -16.55 1.66
N THR A 136 5.44 -16.19 2.15
CA THR A 136 4.17 -16.61 1.55
C THR A 136 4.03 -16.08 0.12
N ILE A 137 4.40 -14.82 -0.11
CA ILE A 137 4.29 -14.16 -1.40
C ILE A 137 5.31 -14.72 -2.40
N THR A 138 6.56 -14.89 -2.00
CA THR A 138 7.67 -15.20 -2.91
C THR A 138 8.12 -16.65 -2.88
N GLY A 139 7.76 -17.41 -1.86
CA GLY A 139 8.28 -18.75 -1.61
C GLY A 139 9.70 -18.76 -1.03
N GLU A 140 10.28 -17.59 -0.78
CA GLU A 140 11.66 -17.45 -0.29
C GLU A 140 11.68 -16.69 1.04
N GLU A 141 12.65 -17.00 1.89
CA GLU A 141 12.85 -16.22 3.11
C GLU A 141 13.48 -14.87 2.78
N TYR A 142 13.05 -13.84 3.51
CA TYR A 142 13.65 -12.52 3.37
C TYR A 142 15.05 -12.52 4.00
N LYS A 143 16.05 -12.11 3.23
CA LYS A 143 17.44 -11.98 3.68
C LYS A 143 17.82 -10.51 3.68
N ILE A 144 18.29 -10.06 4.82
CA ILE A 144 18.76 -8.69 5.01
C ILE A 144 20.08 -8.47 4.26
#